data_341f1f69b1ca21371daf6d487a5a6fec
#
_entry.id   341f1f69b1ca21371daf6d487a5a6fec
#
_cell.length_a   1.000
_cell.length_b   1.000
_cell.length_c   1.000
_cell.angle_alpha   90.00
_cell.angle_beta   90.00
_cell.angle_gamma   90.00
#
_symmetry.space_group_name_H-M   'P 1'
#
loop_
_entity.id
_entity.type
_entity.pdbx_description
1 polymer ?
#
loop_
_entity_poly.entity_id
_entity_poly.type
_entity_poly.pdbx_seq_one_letter_code
_entity_poly.pdbx_strand_id
1 'polypeptide(L)'
;MNKKEVIFRDPLVEQVVDQFIDRSDVGFEKYKITLDEERKTKVKDLARYLEDTKQELMDAVLYIQSAQNSLEDIDNFLRWGREHGKF
;
A
#
# COMPACT_ATOMS: atom_id res chain seq x y z
N MET A 1 5.84 24.74 -1.28
CA MET A 1 4.86 23.64 -1.50
C MET A 1 4.02 23.93 -2.73
N ASN A 2 3.72 22.91 -3.48
CA ASN A 2 2.88 23.02 -4.67
C ASN A 2 1.43 22.77 -4.31
N LYS A 3 0.53 23.53 -4.92
CA LYS A 3 -0.90 23.39 -4.67
C LYS A 3 -1.63 23.24 -6.01
N LYS A 4 -2.48 22.23 -6.10
CA LYS A 4 -3.33 21.98 -7.26
C LYS A 4 -4.71 21.57 -6.80
N GLU A 5 -5.73 22.00 -7.53
CA GLU A 5 -7.09 21.52 -7.35
C GLU A 5 -7.33 20.39 -8.35
N VAL A 6 -7.85 19.27 -7.86
CA VAL A 6 -8.13 18.09 -8.67
C VAL A 6 -9.58 17.67 -8.47
N ILE A 7 -10.27 17.44 -9.56
CA ILE A 7 -11.64 16.91 -9.55
C ILE A 7 -11.55 15.42 -9.86
N PHE A 8 -12.05 14.59 -8.96
CA PHE A 8 -12.01 13.13 -9.12
C PHE A 8 -13.32 12.62 -9.72
N ARG A 9 -13.20 11.85 -10.79
CA ARG A 9 -14.32 11.13 -11.36
C ARG A 9 -14.67 9.89 -10.54
N ASP A 10 -13.65 9.24 -9.98
CA ASP A 10 -13.77 7.99 -9.27
C ASP A 10 -13.46 8.18 -7.78
N PRO A 11 -14.45 7.97 -6.89
CA PRO A 11 -14.24 8.09 -5.44
C PRO A 11 -13.15 7.17 -4.90
N LEU A 12 -12.93 6.04 -5.53
CA LEU A 12 -11.87 5.10 -5.12
C LEU A 12 -10.48 5.70 -5.37
N VAL A 13 -10.31 6.39 -6.49
CA VAL A 13 -9.06 7.09 -6.81
C VAL A 13 -8.79 8.20 -5.80
N GLU A 14 -9.81 8.99 -5.46
CA GLU A 14 -9.69 10.03 -4.43
C GLU A 14 -9.23 9.44 -3.10
N GLN A 15 -9.82 8.33 -2.67
CA GLN A 15 -9.46 7.65 -1.44
C GLN A 15 -7.97 7.24 -1.42
N VAL A 16 -7.48 6.70 -2.52
CA VAL A 16 -6.06 6.29 -2.62
C VAL A 16 -5.13 7.50 -2.64
N VAL A 17 -5.52 8.58 -3.34
CA VAL A 17 -4.74 9.81 -3.36
C VAL A 17 -4.64 10.43 -1.97
N ASP A 18 -5.72 10.45 -1.21
CA ASP A 18 -5.71 10.93 0.17
C ASP A 18 -4.73 10.12 1.04
N GLN A 19 -4.69 8.81 0.86
CA GLN A 19 -3.75 7.95 1.55
C GLN A 19 -2.29 8.26 1.17
N PHE A 20 -2.02 8.56 -0.09
CA PHE A 20 -0.69 8.99 -0.54
C PHE A 20 -0.26 10.30 0.12
N ILE A 21 -1.16 11.26 0.20
CA ILE A 21 -0.89 12.55 0.83
C ILE A 21 -0.55 12.36 2.32
N ASP A 22 -1.37 11.60 3.03
CA ASP A 22 -1.15 11.32 4.46
C ASP A 22 0.18 10.60 4.69
N ARG A 23 0.50 9.63 3.85
CA ARG A 23 1.76 8.90 3.95
C ARG A 23 2.96 9.80 3.69
N SER A 24 2.85 10.73 2.73
CA SER A 24 3.89 11.71 2.44
C SER A 24 4.13 12.63 3.63
N ASP A 25 3.06 13.10 4.26
CA ASP A 25 3.14 13.99 5.42
C ASP A 25 3.77 13.27 6.62
N VAL A 26 3.36 12.04 6.88
CA VAL A 26 3.96 11.21 7.95
C VAL A 26 5.44 10.99 7.71
N GLY A 27 5.82 10.69 6.47
CA GLY A 27 7.23 10.50 6.11
C GLY A 27 8.05 11.76 6.32
N PHE A 28 7.53 12.92 5.90
CA PHE A 28 8.21 14.20 6.11
C PHE A 28 8.36 14.52 7.59
N GLU A 29 7.32 14.33 8.40
CA GLU A 29 7.41 14.55 9.85
C GLU A 29 8.46 13.66 10.51
N LYS A 30 8.61 12.44 10.03
CA LYS A 30 9.57 11.48 10.58
C LYS A 30 11.01 11.80 10.17
N TYR A 31 11.25 12.11 8.90
CA TYR A 31 12.59 12.25 8.34
C TYR A 31 13.00 13.71 8.09
N LYS A 32 12.06 14.65 8.10
CA LYS A 32 12.27 16.07 7.84
C LYS A 32 12.87 16.38 6.48
N ILE A 33 12.69 15.48 5.52
CA ILE A 33 13.17 15.62 4.14
C ILE A 33 12.15 14.99 3.18
N THR A 34 11.94 15.60 2.03
CA THR A 34 11.10 15.04 0.99
C THR A 34 11.89 14.02 0.15
N LEU A 35 11.17 13.14 -0.56
CA LEU A 35 11.82 12.20 -1.49
C LEU A 35 12.57 12.92 -2.60
N ASP A 36 12.07 14.05 -3.07
CA ASP A 36 12.74 14.84 -4.09
C ASP A 36 14.05 15.43 -3.58
N GLU A 37 14.06 15.95 -2.36
CA GLU A 37 15.27 16.45 -1.71
C GLU A 37 16.29 15.33 -1.46
N GLU A 38 15.82 14.16 -1.00
CA GLU A 38 16.67 12.99 -0.79
C GLU A 38 17.36 12.58 -2.10
N ARG A 39 16.61 12.53 -3.20
CA ARG A 39 17.13 12.21 -4.52
C ARG A 39 18.19 13.21 -4.97
N LYS A 40 17.95 14.50 -4.79
CA LYS A 40 18.86 15.57 -5.22
C LYS A 40 20.17 15.59 -4.43
N THR A 41 20.10 15.24 -3.16
CA THR A 41 21.28 15.20 -2.28
C THR A 41 22.02 13.87 -2.36
N LYS A 42 21.50 12.88 -3.10
CA LYS A 42 22.08 11.55 -3.25
C LYS A 42 22.29 10.81 -1.92
N VAL A 43 21.41 11.09 -0.96
CA VAL A 43 21.39 10.36 0.32
C VAL A 43 21.13 8.87 0.08
N LYS A 44 20.39 8.57 -1.00
CA LYS A 44 20.05 7.21 -1.38
C LYS A 44 20.27 7.06 -2.89
N ASP A 45 21.09 6.12 -3.31
CA ASP A 45 21.40 5.91 -4.73
C ASP A 45 20.35 5.05 -5.44
N LEU A 46 20.44 4.98 -6.76
CA LEU A 46 19.48 4.25 -7.60
C LEU A 46 19.41 2.76 -7.24
N ALA A 47 20.57 2.13 -7.01
CA ALA A 47 20.60 0.71 -6.65
C ALA A 47 19.83 0.45 -5.35
N ARG A 48 19.93 1.34 -4.38
CA ARG A 48 19.22 1.24 -3.11
C ARG A 48 17.72 1.44 -3.26
N TYR A 49 17.30 2.40 -4.10
CA TYR A 49 15.90 2.58 -4.41
C TYR A 49 15.30 1.32 -5.05
N LEU A 50 16.02 0.69 -5.97
CA LEU A 50 15.57 -0.52 -6.63
C LEU A 50 15.47 -1.69 -5.66
N GLU A 51 16.45 -1.86 -4.78
CA GLU A 51 16.42 -2.92 -3.78
C GLU A 51 15.27 -2.74 -2.79
N ASP A 52 15.07 -1.53 -2.29
CA ASP A 52 13.97 -1.25 -1.36
C ASP A 52 12.62 -1.48 -2.02
N THR A 53 12.46 -1.05 -3.28
CA THR A 53 11.23 -1.29 -4.05
C THR A 53 10.97 -2.78 -4.23
N LYS A 54 12.01 -3.54 -4.55
CA LYS A 54 11.90 -5.00 -4.69
C LYS A 54 11.39 -5.63 -3.40
N GLN A 55 11.94 -5.23 -2.26
CA GLN A 55 11.51 -5.75 -0.96
C GLN A 55 10.06 -5.40 -0.65
N GLU A 56 9.64 -4.17 -0.93
CA GLU A 56 8.25 -3.74 -0.76
C GLU A 56 7.28 -4.54 -1.65
N LEU A 57 7.68 -4.83 -2.89
CA LEU A 57 6.88 -5.66 -3.79
C LEU A 57 6.76 -7.10 -3.30
N MET A 58 7.84 -7.66 -2.76
CA MET A 58 7.82 -9.00 -2.15
C MET A 58 6.87 -9.03 -0.96
N ASP A 59 6.92 -8.02 -0.10
CA ASP A 59 5.99 -7.91 1.04
C ASP A 59 4.55 -7.80 0.57
N ALA A 60 4.29 -7.02 -0.49
CA ALA A 60 2.96 -6.89 -1.08
C ALA A 60 2.43 -8.24 -1.56
N VAL A 61 3.26 -9.05 -2.21
CA VAL A 61 2.88 -10.41 -2.65
C VAL A 61 2.52 -11.28 -1.45
N LEU A 62 3.29 -11.21 -0.36
CA LEU A 62 3.00 -11.97 0.85
C LEU A 62 1.66 -11.55 1.49
N TYR A 63 1.37 -10.26 1.53
CA TYR A 63 0.07 -9.76 2.01
C TYR A 63 -1.09 -10.25 1.15
N ILE A 64 -0.93 -10.22 -0.17
CA ILE A 64 -1.95 -10.73 -1.10
C ILE A 64 -2.18 -12.23 -0.87
N GLN A 65 -1.10 -13.00 -0.75
CA GLN A 65 -1.20 -14.44 -0.50
C GLN A 65 -1.90 -14.73 0.82
N SER A 66 -1.56 -13.96 1.85
CA SER A 66 -2.22 -14.08 3.16
C SER A 66 -3.72 -13.81 3.08
N ALA A 67 -4.10 -12.76 2.34
CA ALA A 67 -5.51 -12.42 2.13
C ALA A 67 -6.25 -13.52 1.36
N GLN A 68 -5.62 -14.07 0.32
CA GLN A 68 -6.21 -15.17 -0.46
C GLN A 68 -6.40 -16.43 0.38
N ASN A 69 -5.43 -16.76 1.21
CA ASN A 69 -5.54 -17.90 2.11
C ASN A 69 -6.67 -17.71 3.12
N SER A 70 -6.79 -16.51 3.67
CA SER A 70 -7.89 -16.20 4.61
C SER A 70 -9.25 -16.29 3.94
N LEU A 71 -9.36 -15.85 2.69
CA LEU A 71 -10.61 -15.96 1.93
C LEU A 71 -10.97 -17.43 1.66
N GLU A 72 -9.98 -18.26 1.30
CA GLU A 72 -10.18 -19.70 1.11
C GLU A 72 -10.64 -20.37 2.40
N ASP A 73 -10.06 -20.01 3.53
CA ASP A 73 -10.45 -20.54 4.83
C ASP A 73 -11.90 -20.18 5.17
N ILE A 74 -12.34 -18.97 4.86
CA ILE A 74 -13.73 -18.56 5.05
C ILE A 74 -14.66 -19.37 4.15
N ASP A 75 -14.33 -19.55 2.87
CA ASP A 75 -15.11 -20.33 1.94
C ASP A 75 -15.24 -21.79 2.38
N ASN A 76 -14.15 -22.39 2.84
CA ASN A 76 -14.13 -23.75 3.34
C ASN A 76 -15.01 -23.89 4.60
N PHE A 77 -14.93 -22.91 5.51
CA PHE A 77 -15.76 -22.90 6.71
C PHE A 77 -17.24 -22.81 6.37
N LEU A 78 -17.63 -21.92 5.46
CA LEU A 78 -19.02 -21.78 5.02
C LEU A 78 -19.54 -23.03 4.33
N ARG A 79 -18.72 -23.67 3.50
CA ARG A 79 -19.06 -24.93 2.84
C ARG A 79 -19.27 -26.04 3.85
N TRP A 80 -18.35 -26.16 4.80
CA TRP A 80 -18.48 -27.13 5.87
C TRP A 80 -19.77 -26.92 6.67
N GLY A 81 -20.09 -25.71 7.04
CA GLY A 81 -21.30 -25.36 7.78
C GLY A 81 -22.57 -25.74 7.03
N ARG A 82 -22.63 -25.48 5.72
CA ARG A 82 -23.78 -25.86 4.89
C ARG A 82 -23.94 -27.38 4.78
N GLU A 83 -22.84 -28.10 4.60
CA GLU A 83 -22.84 -29.57 4.50
C GLU A 83 -23.25 -30.24 5.80
N HIS A 84 -23.00 -29.60 6.94
CA HIS A 84 -23.30 -30.13 8.27
C HIS A 84 -24.55 -29.49 8.90
N GLY A 85 -25.32 -28.74 8.14
CA GLY A 85 -26.57 -28.13 8.60
C GLY A 85 -26.39 -27.05 9.66
N LYS A 86 -25.26 -26.33 9.65
CA LYS A 86 -24.96 -25.25 10.58
C LYS A 86 -25.43 -23.88 10.09
N PHE A 87 -25.62 -23.74 8.82
CA PHE A 87 -26.07 -22.52 8.16
C PHE A 87 -27.26 -22.74 7.27
#